data_9be03efd2bf4080de0fae0ea624d325c
#
_entry.id   9be03efd2bf4080de0fae0ea624d325c
#
_cell.length_a   1.000
_cell.length_b   1.000
_cell.length_c   1.000
_cell.angle_alpha   90.00
_cell.angle_beta   90.00
_cell.angle_gamma   90.00
#
_symmetry.space_group_name_H-M   'P 1'
#
loop_
_entity.id
_entity.type
_entity.pdbx_description
1 polymer ?
#
loop_
_entity_poly.entity_id
_entity_poly.type
_entity_poly.pdbx_seq_one_letter_code
_entity_poly.pdbx_strand_id
1 'polypeptide(L)'
;FYEKDTSFDLKTAVTDADVAGKSEEELSKMVSNGEISQNCYALISDIDHISEALKPLADADVPVLWRPLPEAGGGWYWWGADGAETYQWLWNLMYTRMTEYHHLNNLLWVWNGQSSSFLVDSSQYDIASLDLYVEKEDTYGSRYEQYVALRNMVSSGKLLAISECSNLPDMNAMFRDNAVWSFFGLWYAPYLGEYTDNNALVEFYNSEAALTREDYTPAG
;
A
#
# COMPACT_ATOMS: atom_id res chain seq x y z
N PHE A 1 -12.26 -10.36 1.99
CA PHE A 1 -11.04 -9.67 1.53
C PHE A 1 -9.88 -9.76 2.55
N TYR A 2 -10.11 -10.18 3.79
CA TYR A 2 -9.07 -10.20 4.85
C TYR A 2 -8.77 -11.60 5.39
N GLU A 3 -9.31 -12.64 4.81
CA GLU A 3 -8.91 -14.00 5.16
C GLU A 3 -7.68 -14.39 4.33
N LYS A 4 -6.79 -15.17 4.93
CA LYS A 4 -5.66 -15.82 4.26
C LYS A 4 -6.18 -16.64 3.09
N ASP A 5 -6.41 -15.98 1.97
CA ASP A 5 -6.90 -16.62 0.76
C ASP A 5 -5.75 -16.77 -0.22
N THR A 6 -5.25 -18.00 -0.32
CA THR A 6 -4.27 -18.42 -1.33
C THR A 6 -4.96 -19.24 -2.42
N SER A 7 -6.29 -19.18 -2.52
CA SER A 7 -7.06 -19.99 -3.46
C SER A 7 -6.91 -19.52 -4.91
N PHE A 8 -6.54 -18.25 -5.11
CA PHE A 8 -6.26 -17.73 -6.45
C PHE A 8 -4.78 -17.96 -6.79
N ASP A 9 -4.53 -18.73 -7.84
CA ASP A 9 -3.19 -18.96 -8.40
C ASP A 9 -2.84 -17.82 -9.38
N LEU A 10 -2.10 -16.82 -8.88
CA LEU A 10 -1.71 -15.65 -9.65
C LEU A 10 -0.86 -15.98 -10.87
N LYS A 11 -0.06 -17.07 -10.82
CA LYS A 11 0.75 -17.51 -11.97
C LYS A 11 -0.09 -17.82 -13.20
N THR A 12 -1.34 -18.24 -13.00
CA THR A 12 -2.25 -18.54 -14.12
C THR A 12 -2.76 -17.29 -14.81
N ALA A 13 -2.62 -16.13 -14.20
CA ALA A 13 -3.01 -14.84 -14.77
C ALA A 13 -1.85 -14.12 -15.46
N VAL A 14 -0.61 -14.40 -15.08
CA VAL A 14 0.59 -13.75 -15.66
C VAL A 14 0.66 -14.00 -17.16
N THR A 15 0.94 -12.93 -17.92
CA THR A 15 1.08 -12.96 -19.37
C THR A 15 2.13 -11.96 -19.83
N ASP A 16 2.81 -12.27 -20.94
CA ASP A 16 3.70 -11.34 -21.65
C ASP A 16 2.94 -10.47 -22.67
N ALA A 17 1.65 -10.72 -22.87
CA ALA A 17 0.84 -9.93 -23.78
C ALA A 17 0.62 -8.51 -23.22
N ASP A 18 0.61 -7.53 -24.11
CA ASP A 18 0.25 -6.15 -23.75
C ASP A 18 -1.26 -6.06 -23.49
N VAL A 19 -1.62 -6.00 -22.21
CA VAL A 19 -3.03 -6.00 -21.76
C VAL A 19 -3.45 -4.72 -21.05
N ALA A 20 -2.50 -3.94 -20.51
CA ALA A 20 -2.81 -2.82 -19.63
C ALA A 20 -3.63 -1.71 -20.32
N GLY A 21 -3.42 -1.48 -21.61
CA GLY A 21 -4.11 -0.47 -22.40
C GLY A 21 -5.31 -0.99 -23.22
N LYS A 22 -5.69 -2.28 -23.08
CA LYS A 22 -6.74 -2.88 -23.90
C LYS A 22 -8.14 -2.60 -23.36
N SER A 23 -9.08 -2.37 -24.28
CA SER A 23 -10.51 -2.30 -23.95
C SER A 23 -11.06 -3.66 -23.54
N GLU A 24 -12.20 -3.68 -22.86
CA GLU A 24 -12.91 -4.90 -22.46
C GLU A 24 -13.19 -5.81 -23.68
N GLU A 25 -13.58 -5.23 -24.82
CA GLU A 25 -13.85 -5.98 -26.05
C GLU A 25 -12.58 -6.64 -26.60
N GLU A 26 -11.43 -5.94 -26.59
CA GLU A 26 -10.15 -6.49 -27.01
C GLU A 26 -9.70 -7.61 -26.07
N LEU A 27 -9.78 -7.41 -24.75
CA LEU A 27 -9.44 -8.42 -23.75
C LEU A 27 -10.32 -9.68 -23.91
N SER A 28 -11.62 -9.52 -24.14
CA SER A 28 -12.54 -10.64 -24.39
C SER A 28 -12.17 -11.43 -25.65
N LYS A 29 -11.71 -10.76 -26.71
CA LYS A 29 -11.19 -11.41 -27.92
C LYS A 29 -9.90 -12.16 -27.64
N MET A 30 -8.99 -11.55 -26.86
CA MET A 30 -7.71 -12.19 -26.47
C MET A 30 -7.93 -13.48 -25.66
N VAL A 31 -8.92 -13.49 -24.75
CA VAL A 31 -9.34 -14.73 -24.06
C VAL A 31 -9.86 -15.76 -25.05
N SER A 32 -10.76 -15.34 -25.96
CA SER A 32 -11.36 -16.25 -26.94
C SER A 32 -10.36 -16.86 -27.91
N ASN A 33 -9.26 -16.13 -28.18
CA ASN A 33 -8.15 -16.59 -29.03
C ASN A 33 -7.10 -17.41 -28.27
N GLY A 34 -7.21 -17.50 -26.93
CA GLY A 34 -6.23 -18.17 -26.08
C GLY A 34 -4.92 -17.39 -25.88
N GLU A 35 -4.92 -16.08 -26.15
CA GLU A 35 -3.76 -15.20 -25.97
C GLU A 35 -3.52 -14.85 -24.50
N ILE A 36 -4.60 -14.75 -23.72
CA ILE A 36 -4.57 -14.57 -22.26
C ILE A 36 -5.52 -15.55 -21.57
N SER A 37 -5.27 -15.80 -20.29
CA SER A 37 -6.14 -16.65 -19.49
C SER A 37 -7.41 -15.92 -19.03
N GLN A 38 -8.43 -16.69 -18.62
CA GLN A 38 -9.62 -16.14 -17.98
C GLN A 38 -9.27 -15.45 -16.64
N ASN A 39 -8.24 -15.95 -15.93
CA ASN A 39 -7.78 -15.35 -14.68
C ASN A 39 -7.12 -13.99 -14.92
N CYS A 40 -6.36 -13.82 -16.00
CA CYS A 40 -5.83 -12.51 -16.40
C CYS A 40 -6.96 -11.51 -16.68
N TYR A 41 -7.94 -11.92 -17.46
CA TYR A 41 -9.12 -11.09 -17.75
C TYR A 41 -9.87 -10.70 -16.47
N ALA A 42 -10.10 -11.63 -15.55
CA ALA A 42 -10.79 -11.37 -14.30
C ALA A 42 -10.04 -10.35 -13.43
N LEU A 43 -8.70 -10.45 -13.31
CA LEU A 43 -7.90 -9.47 -12.58
C LEU A 43 -8.00 -8.07 -13.18
N ILE A 44 -7.95 -7.96 -14.51
CA ILE A 44 -8.08 -6.65 -15.18
C ILE A 44 -9.49 -6.09 -14.94
N SER A 45 -10.52 -6.92 -15.03
CA SER A 45 -11.89 -6.51 -14.75
C SER A 45 -12.06 -6.00 -13.31
N ASP A 46 -11.41 -6.63 -12.32
CA ASP A 46 -11.44 -6.18 -10.93
C ASP A 46 -10.71 -4.84 -10.75
N ILE A 47 -9.57 -4.65 -11.43
CA ILE A 47 -8.86 -3.36 -11.43
C ILE A 47 -9.75 -2.26 -12.04
N ASP A 48 -10.46 -2.55 -13.13
CA ASP A 48 -11.36 -1.62 -13.77
C ASP A 48 -12.53 -1.22 -12.84
N HIS A 49 -13.15 -2.20 -12.18
CA HIS A 49 -14.22 -1.92 -11.20
C HIS A 49 -13.78 -1.02 -10.05
N ILE A 50 -12.57 -1.27 -9.52
CA ILE A 50 -11.99 -0.42 -8.46
C ILE A 50 -11.68 0.98 -9.01
N SER A 51 -11.15 1.06 -10.22
CA SER A 51 -10.83 2.34 -10.86
C SER A 51 -12.08 3.19 -11.07
N GLU A 52 -13.17 2.60 -11.57
CA GLU A 52 -14.46 3.29 -11.71
C GLU A 52 -15.03 3.77 -10.37
N ALA A 53 -14.84 2.98 -9.29
CA ALA A 53 -15.27 3.38 -7.95
C ALA A 53 -14.44 4.56 -7.38
N LEU A 54 -13.17 4.69 -7.78
CA LEU A 54 -12.29 5.79 -7.38
C LEU A 54 -12.46 7.06 -8.25
N LYS A 55 -13.02 6.93 -9.43
CA LYS A 55 -13.16 8.04 -10.38
C LYS A 55 -13.87 9.29 -9.82
N PRO A 56 -14.93 9.20 -9.00
CA PRO A 56 -15.53 10.39 -8.40
C PRO A 56 -14.56 11.19 -7.50
N LEU A 57 -13.60 10.54 -6.87
CA LEU A 57 -12.56 11.21 -6.08
C LEU A 57 -11.54 11.91 -6.99
N ALA A 58 -11.17 11.27 -8.10
CA ALA A 58 -10.29 11.87 -9.09
C ALA A 58 -10.95 13.09 -9.75
N ASP A 59 -12.22 12.99 -10.14
CA ASP A 59 -13.00 14.07 -10.77
C ASP A 59 -13.19 15.27 -9.80
N ALA A 60 -13.08 15.05 -8.49
CA ALA A 60 -13.17 16.07 -7.45
C ALA A 60 -11.79 16.54 -6.93
N ASP A 61 -10.69 16.15 -7.59
CA ASP A 61 -9.30 16.43 -7.18
C ASP A 61 -8.99 16.04 -5.71
N VAL A 62 -9.63 14.99 -5.19
CA VAL A 62 -9.38 14.47 -3.85
C VAL A 62 -8.18 13.51 -3.90
N PRO A 63 -7.06 13.81 -3.22
CA PRO A 63 -5.93 12.90 -3.17
C PRO A 63 -6.25 11.65 -2.35
N VAL A 64 -5.80 10.49 -2.81
CA VAL A 64 -6.05 9.20 -2.17
C VAL A 64 -4.72 8.51 -1.87
N LEU A 65 -4.48 8.15 -0.61
CA LEU A 65 -3.41 7.22 -0.25
C LEU A 65 -3.83 5.81 -0.68
N TRP A 66 -3.28 5.35 -1.79
CA TRP A 66 -3.61 4.05 -2.37
C TRP A 66 -2.57 3.01 -1.96
N ARG A 67 -2.92 2.13 -1.01
CA ARG A 67 -2.08 1.03 -0.50
C ARG A 67 -2.64 -0.33 -0.94
N PRO A 68 -2.43 -0.72 -2.20
CA PRO A 68 -2.88 -2.02 -2.68
C PRO A 68 -1.93 -3.14 -2.27
N LEU A 69 -2.43 -4.37 -2.27
CA LEU A 69 -1.64 -5.60 -2.16
C LEU A 69 -0.66 -5.60 -0.98
N PRO A 70 -1.11 -5.26 0.26
CA PRO A 70 -0.23 -5.15 1.41
C PRO A 70 0.41 -6.49 1.79
N GLU A 71 1.55 -6.43 2.49
CA GLU A 71 2.19 -7.56 3.14
C GLU A 71 2.53 -8.76 2.23
N ALA A 72 2.79 -8.49 0.93
CA ALA A 72 3.03 -9.54 -0.06
C ALA A 72 4.19 -10.48 0.31
N GLY A 73 5.23 -9.96 0.97
CA GLY A 73 6.38 -10.74 1.42
C GLY A 73 6.08 -11.77 2.50
N GLY A 74 4.91 -11.68 3.16
CA GLY A 74 4.45 -12.67 4.13
C GLY A 74 3.91 -13.95 3.50
N GLY A 75 3.47 -13.89 2.24
CA GLY A 75 2.98 -15.05 1.48
C GLY A 75 1.64 -15.62 1.95
N TRP A 76 0.93 -14.96 2.88
CA TRP A 76 -0.37 -15.41 3.37
C TRP A 76 -1.56 -14.90 2.55
N TYR A 77 -1.33 -13.93 1.66
CA TYR A 77 -2.32 -13.47 0.70
C TYR A 77 -2.02 -14.01 -0.68
N TRP A 78 -3.06 -14.20 -1.50
CA TRP A 78 -2.92 -14.74 -2.86
C TRP A 78 -1.98 -13.91 -3.74
N TRP A 79 -1.92 -12.60 -3.56
CA TRP A 79 -1.03 -11.72 -4.35
C TRP A 79 0.45 -11.84 -4.00
N GLY A 80 0.79 -12.44 -2.85
CA GLY A 80 2.17 -12.70 -2.41
C GLY A 80 2.56 -14.18 -2.45
N ALA A 81 1.57 -15.08 -2.49
CA ALA A 81 1.78 -16.53 -2.35
C ALA A 81 2.63 -17.14 -3.47
N ASP A 82 2.53 -16.61 -4.68
CA ASP A 82 3.25 -17.08 -5.86
C ASP A 82 4.63 -16.45 -6.06
N GLY A 83 5.05 -15.61 -5.12
CA GLY A 83 6.38 -15.02 -5.08
C GLY A 83 6.48 -13.62 -5.69
N ALA A 84 7.69 -13.09 -5.65
CA ALA A 84 7.95 -11.69 -5.94
C ALA A 84 7.72 -11.30 -7.40
N GLU A 85 8.08 -12.16 -8.36
CA GLU A 85 7.95 -11.86 -9.79
C GLU A 85 6.48 -11.68 -10.20
N THR A 86 5.60 -12.57 -9.71
CA THR A 86 4.15 -12.48 -9.98
C THR A 86 3.52 -11.26 -9.33
N TYR A 87 3.95 -10.93 -8.11
CA TYR A 87 3.52 -9.72 -7.42
C TYR A 87 3.94 -8.45 -8.18
N GLN A 88 5.21 -8.37 -8.61
CA GLN A 88 5.72 -7.22 -9.36
C GLN A 88 5.00 -7.06 -10.70
N TRP A 89 4.68 -8.16 -11.36
CA TRP A 89 3.85 -8.15 -12.57
C TRP A 89 2.44 -7.58 -12.28
N LEU A 90 1.78 -8.06 -11.24
CA LEU A 90 0.44 -7.57 -10.86
C LEU A 90 0.46 -6.09 -10.47
N TRP A 91 1.47 -5.68 -9.70
CA TRP A 91 1.64 -4.27 -9.34
C TRP A 91 1.79 -3.39 -10.59
N ASN A 92 2.69 -3.77 -11.50
CA ASN A 92 2.91 -3.04 -12.75
C ASN A 92 1.63 -2.96 -13.61
N LEU A 93 0.90 -4.08 -13.73
CA LEU A 93 -0.38 -4.11 -14.44
C LEU A 93 -1.38 -3.14 -13.82
N MET A 94 -1.56 -3.20 -12.50
CA MET A 94 -2.49 -2.32 -11.76
C MET A 94 -2.07 -0.86 -11.90
N TYR A 95 -0.80 -0.55 -11.67
CA TYR A 95 -0.26 0.82 -11.78
C TYR A 95 -0.53 1.39 -13.18
N THR A 96 -0.10 0.69 -14.22
CA THR A 96 -0.25 1.16 -15.61
C THR A 96 -1.72 1.31 -15.98
N ARG A 97 -2.57 0.35 -15.61
CA ARG A 97 -3.99 0.42 -15.95
C ARG A 97 -4.70 1.56 -15.24
N MET A 98 -4.47 1.75 -13.95
CA MET A 98 -5.10 2.82 -13.17
C MET A 98 -4.62 4.21 -13.58
N THR A 99 -3.32 4.37 -13.85
CA THR A 99 -2.74 5.69 -14.18
C THR A 99 -2.87 6.04 -15.66
N GLU A 100 -2.61 5.11 -16.57
CA GLU A 100 -2.56 5.41 -18.02
C GLU A 100 -3.87 5.14 -18.74
N TYR A 101 -4.60 4.07 -18.36
CA TYR A 101 -5.88 3.73 -19.01
C TYR A 101 -7.05 4.46 -18.36
N HIS A 102 -7.16 4.43 -17.03
CA HIS A 102 -8.24 5.11 -16.28
C HIS A 102 -7.91 6.57 -15.90
N HIS A 103 -6.67 7.02 -16.08
CA HIS A 103 -6.22 8.39 -15.80
C HIS A 103 -6.46 8.83 -14.34
N LEU A 104 -6.30 7.93 -13.38
CA LEU A 104 -6.38 8.23 -11.95
C LEU A 104 -5.08 8.90 -11.47
N ASN A 105 -4.99 10.23 -11.64
CA ASN A 105 -3.80 11.00 -11.31
C ASN A 105 -3.79 11.56 -9.87
N ASN A 106 -4.80 11.25 -9.08
CA ASN A 106 -4.98 11.67 -7.69
C ASN A 106 -4.50 10.63 -6.67
N LEU A 107 -3.95 9.50 -7.13
CA LEU A 107 -3.47 8.42 -6.28
C LEU A 107 -2.03 8.68 -5.84
N LEU A 108 -1.81 8.66 -4.51
CA LEU A 108 -0.48 8.56 -3.90
C LEU A 108 -0.22 7.10 -3.59
N TRP A 109 0.65 6.48 -4.37
CA TRP A 109 0.91 5.04 -4.30
C TRP A 109 1.77 4.69 -3.09
N VAL A 110 1.25 3.81 -2.25
CA VAL A 110 1.92 3.35 -1.03
C VAL A 110 2.31 1.89 -1.20
N TRP A 111 3.60 1.64 -1.41
CA TRP A 111 4.13 0.29 -1.44
C TRP A 111 4.28 -0.28 -0.02
N ASN A 112 3.79 -1.49 0.20
CA ASN A 112 3.84 -2.20 1.48
C ASN A 112 4.15 -3.70 1.28
N GLY A 113 5.21 -4.01 0.54
CA GLY A 113 5.57 -5.40 0.25
C GLY A 113 6.30 -6.13 1.38
N GLN A 114 6.69 -5.43 2.46
CA GLN A 114 7.39 -5.93 3.67
C GLN A 114 8.76 -6.58 3.42
N SER A 115 9.16 -6.84 2.19
CA SER A 115 10.42 -7.52 1.84
C SER A 115 11.08 -6.91 0.62
N SER A 116 12.40 -6.80 0.63
CA SER A 116 13.17 -6.25 -0.48
C SER A 116 13.00 -7.02 -1.80
N SER A 117 12.73 -8.32 -1.75
CA SER A 117 12.46 -9.12 -2.95
C SER A 117 11.17 -8.72 -3.64
N PHE A 118 10.20 -8.17 -2.89
CA PHE A 118 8.92 -7.69 -3.41
C PHE A 118 8.93 -6.21 -3.81
N LEU A 119 10.10 -5.54 -3.78
CA LEU A 119 10.19 -4.15 -4.17
C LEU A 119 9.86 -4.00 -5.66
N VAL A 120 9.02 -3.02 -5.96
CA VAL A 120 8.57 -2.69 -7.32
C VAL A 120 9.40 -1.55 -7.90
N ASP A 121 9.19 -1.19 -9.17
CA ASP A 121 9.91 -0.07 -9.79
C ASP A 121 9.70 1.22 -8.98
N SER A 122 10.78 1.95 -8.76
CA SER A 122 10.77 3.15 -7.94
C SER A 122 9.92 4.29 -8.50
N SER A 123 9.60 4.27 -9.78
CA SER A 123 8.68 5.23 -10.40
C SER A 123 7.20 4.94 -10.13
N GLN A 124 6.87 3.76 -9.60
CA GLN A 124 5.51 3.28 -9.42
C GLN A 124 4.99 3.39 -7.98
N TYR A 125 5.71 4.04 -7.09
CA TYR A 125 5.22 4.36 -5.75
C TYR A 125 5.80 5.67 -5.24
N ASP A 126 5.07 6.35 -4.37
CA ASP A 126 5.43 7.62 -3.76
C ASP A 126 5.94 7.42 -2.33
N ILE A 127 5.31 6.51 -1.62
CA ILE A 127 5.55 6.21 -0.20
C ILE A 127 5.87 4.72 -0.05
N ALA A 128 6.87 4.42 0.77
CA ALA A 128 7.13 3.06 1.22
C ALA A 128 6.69 2.90 2.67
N SER A 129 6.03 1.79 2.99
CA SER A 129 5.51 1.58 4.33
C SER A 129 5.78 0.18 4.86
N LEU A 130 5.68 0.05 6.18
CA LEU A 130 5.73 -1.21 6.92
C LEU A 130 4.51 -1.34 7.80
N ASP A 131 4.14 -2.58 8.10
CA ASP A 131 3.17 -2.94 9.13
C ASP A 131 3.97 -3.50 10.31
N LEU A 132 3.88 -2.84 11.47
CA LEU A 132 4.73 -3.10 12.63
C LEU A 132 3.86 -3.49 13.82
N TYR A 133 3.72 -4.80 14.02
CA TYR A 133 3.05 -5.36 15.19
C TYR A 133 4.12 -5.84 16.19
N VAL A 134 4.14 -5.22 17.36
CA VAL A 134 5.06 -5.51 18.45
C VAL A 134 4.30 -6.03 19.66
N GLU A 135 5.00 -6.68 20.57
CA GLU A 135 4.43 -7.14 21.83
C GLU A 135 3.98 -5.95 22.68
N LYS A 136 2.96 -6.17 23.53
CA LYS A 136 2.36 -5.12 24.36
C LYS A 136 3.36 -4.45 25.30
N GLU A 137 4.34 -5.21 25.76
CA GLU A 137 5.38 -4.76 26.68
C GLU A 137 6.50 -3.96 25.99
N ASP A 138 6.53 -3.97 24.66
CA ASP A 138 7.51 -3.19 23.93
C ASP A 138 7.21 -1.70 24.08
N THR A 139 8.25 -0.97 24.46
CA THR A 139 8.14 0.47 24.69
C THR A 139 7.95 1.24 23.39
N TYR A 140 7.34 2.41 23.52
CA TYR A 140 7.19 3.38 22.43
C TYR A 140 8.58 3.95 22.05
N GLY A 141 9.24 3.34 21.11
CA GLY A 141 10.48 3.86 20.54
C GLY A 141 10.24 4.55 19.20
N SER A 142 11.29 5.06 18.58
CA SER A 142 11.24 5.65 17.24
C SER A 142 11.07 4.63 16.12
N ARG A 143 11.20 3.34 16.41
CA ARG A 143 11.32 2.25 15.42
C ARG A 143 12.51 2.49 14.47
N TYR A 144 13.61 2.96 15.02
CA TYR A 144 14.80 3.37 14.28
C TYR A 144 15.37 2.28 13.38
N GLU A 145 15.49 1.04 13.88
CA GLU A 145 16.03 -0.07 13.09
C GLU A 145 15.18 -0.37 11.86
N GLN A 146 13.85 -0.40 12.02
CA GLN A 146 12.90 -0.61 10.94
C GLN A 146 12.92 0.57 9.94
N TYR A 147 13.02 1.80 10.47
CA TYR A 147 13.15 3.00 9.64
C TYR A 147 14.40 2.95 8.76
N VAL A 148 15.55 2.64 9.35
CA VAL A 148 16.82 2.56 8.62
C VAL A 148 16.80 1.40 7.63
N ALA A 149 16.23 0.25 7.99
CA ALA A 149 16.09 -0.89 7.10
C ALA A 149 15.25 -0.54 5.88
N LEU A 150 14.08 0.07 6.09
CA LEU A 150 13.21 0.51 4.99
C LEU A 150 13.89 1.59 4.13
N ARG A 151 14.51 2.58 4.75
CA ARG A 151 15.22 3.65 4.06
C ARG A 151 16.35 3.13 3.17
N ASN A 152 17.07 2.10 3.62
CA ASN A 152 18.15 1.48 2.84
C ASN A 152 17.63 0.57 1.72
N MET A 153 16.39 0.10 1.84
CA MET A 153 15.74 -0.77 0.86
C MET A 153 15.22 0.03 -0.34
N VAL A 154 14.69 1.23 -0.11
CA VAL A 154 13.98 2.01 -1.12
C VAL A 154 14.85 3.11 -1.73
N SER A 155 14.44 3.64 -2.88
CA SER A 155 15.12 4.76 -3.53
C SER A 155 15.10 6.03 -2.66
N SER A 156 16.14 6.85 -2.78
CA SER A 156 16.23 8.12 -2.07
C SER A 156 15.08 9.06 -2.46
N GLY A 157 14.58 9.81 -1.47
CA GLY A 157 13.51 10.79 -1.68
C GLY A 157 12.09 10.23 -1.48
N LYS A 158 11.93 8.92 -1.24
CA LYS A 158 10.63 8.37 -0.88
C LYS A 158 10.26 8.70 0.57
N LEU A 159 8.99 9.03 0.80
CA LEU A 159 8.45 9.11 2.15
C LEU A 159 8.33 7.72 2.76
N LEU A 160 8.58 7.63 4.08
CA LEU A 160 8.49 6.38 4.81
C LEU A 160 7.34 6.46 5.81
N ALA A 161 6.54 5.39 5.94
CA ALA A 161 5.38 5.36 6.79
C ALA A 161 5.24 4.03 7.55
N ILE A 162 4.46 4.05 8.62
CA ILE A 162 3.96 2.84 9.28
C ILE A 162 2.48 2.73 8.96
N SER A 163 2.13 1.93 7.96
CA SER A 163 0.75 1.84 7.47
C SER A 163 -0.17 1.07 8.41
N GLU A 164 0.38 0.17 9.22
CA GLU A 164 -0.32 -0.49 10.32
C GLU A 164 0.60 -0.64 11.51
N CYS A 165 0.10 -0.39 12.72
CA CYS A 165 0.86 -0.65 13.93
C CYS A 165 -0.02 -1.07 15.10
N SER A 166 0.58 -1.85 16.02
CA SER A 166 -0.04 -2.22 17.29
C SER A 166 0.03 -1.12 18.33
N ASN A 167 1.04 -0.25 18.24
CA ASN A 167 1.19 0.95 19.07
C ASN A 167 1.93 2.05 18.30
N LEU A 168 1.66 3.30 18.67
CA LEU A 168 2.33 4.45 18.04
C LEU A 168 3.80 4.53 18.48
N PRO A 169 4.71 4.96 17.59
CA PRO A 169 6.06 5.31 18.00
C PRO A 169 6.07 6.57 18.88
N ASP A 170 7.09 6.71 19.72
CA ASP A 170 7.31 7.92 20.50
C ASP A 170 7.80 9.07 19.60
N MET A 171 7.07 10.18 19.57
CA MET A 171 7.35 11.30 18.67
C MET A 171 8.67 12.00 19.01
N ASN A 172 8.99 12.16 20.30
CA ASN A 172 10.25 12.76 20.72
C ASN A 172 11.45 11.87 20.34
N ALA A 173 11.28 10.55 20.48
CA ALA A 173 12.27 9.58 20.02
C ALA A 173 12.46 9.65 18.51
N MET A 174 11.38 9.79 17.72
CA MET A 174 11.48 9.93 16.27
C MET A 174 12.34 11.12 15.85
N PHE A 175 12.13 12.28 16.44
CA PHE A 175 12.94 13.47 16.14
C PHE A 175 14.38 13.33 16.64
N ARG A 176 14.57 12.84 17.87
CA ARG A 176 15.90 12.57 18.44
C ARG A 176 16.74 11.65 17.54
N ASP A 177 16.12 10.59 17.04
CA ASP A 177 16.78 9.53 16.27
C ASP A 177 16.80 9.82 14.76
N ASN A 178 16.20 10.92 14.33
CA ASN A 178 16.00 11.27 12.91
C ASN A 178 15.30 10.14 12.12
N ALA A 179 14.33 9.50 12.75
CA ALA A 179 13.50 8.43 12.20
C ALA A 179 12.04 8.89 12.08
N VAL A 180 11.81 9.93 11.27
CA VAL A 180 10.50 10.59 11.15
C VAL A 180 9.65 9.86 10.12
N TRP A 181 8.62 9.17 10.60
CA TRP A 181 7.62 8.52 9.79
C TRP A 181 6.55 9.52 9.32
N SER A 182 6.13 9.42 8.07
CA SER A 182 5.23 10.41 7.43
C SER A 182 3.79 10.29 7.89
N PHE A 183 3.32 9.06 8.12
CA PHE A 183 2.01 8.79 8.69
C PHE A 183 1.98 7.45 9.42
N PHE A 184 0.91 7.25 10.21
CA PHE A 184 0.68 6.03 10.99
C PHE A 184 -0.75 5.55 10.84
N GLY A 185 -0.92 4.24 10.77
CA GLY A 185 -2.21 3.55 10.87
C GLY A 185 -2.26 2.68 12.14
N LEU A 186 -2.77 3.23 13.24
CA LEU A 186 -2.99 2.41 14.44
C LEU A 186 -4.15 1.43 14.17
N TRP A 187 -3.88 0.13 14.37
CA TRP A 187 -4.90 -0.89 14.11
C TRP A 187 -6.00 -0.86 15.18
N TYR A 188 -7.16 -1.44 14.86
CA TYR A 188 -8.30 -1.44 15.76
C TYR A 188 -8.08 -2.30 17.03
N ALA A 189 -9.09 -2.42 17.90
CA ALA A 189 -8.99 -3.21 19.13
C ALA A 189 -8.40 -4.63 18.89
N PRO A 190 -7.51 -5.13 19.77
CA PRO A 190 -7.19 -4.58 21.09
C PRO A 190 -6.14 -3.46 21.12
N TYR A 191 -5.56 -3.10 19.98
CA TYR A 191 -4.43 -2.18 19.92
C TYR A 191 -4.78 -0.75 20.36
N LEU A 192 -6.01 -0.30 20.06
CA LEU A 192 -6.55 0.94 20.58
C LEU A 192 -6.94 0.77 22.07
N GLY A 193 -6.20 1.42 22.96
CA GLY A 193 -6.48 1.45 24.39
C GLY A 193 -5.85 0.35 25.22
N GLU A 194 -5.48 -0.81 24.62
CA GLU A 194 -4.78 -1.87 25.35
C GLU A 194 -3.26 -1.84 25.09
N TYR A 195 -2.85 -1.71 23.85
CA TYR A 195 -1.45 -1.64 23.42
C TYR A 195 -0.94 -0.21 23.40
N THR A 196 -1.77 0.75 23.07
CA THR A 196 -1.44 2.17 23.13
C THR A 196 -2.22 2.80 24.29
N ASP A 197 -1.49 3.35 25.27
CA ASP A 197 -2.07 4.08 26.39
C ASP A 197 -2.85 5.31 25.89
N ASN A 198 -4.03 5.56 26.48
CA ASN A 198 -4.86 6.70 26.09
C ASN A 198 -4.17 8.06 26.32
N ASN A 199 -3.30 8.18 27.33
CA ASN A 199 -2.55 9.42 27.54
C ASN A 199 -1.50 9.59 26.44
N ALA A 200 -0.83 8.52 26.01
CA ALA A 200 0.09 8.56 24.88
C ALA A 200 -0.62 8.95 23.57
N LEU A 201 -1.84 8.46 23.35
CA LEU A 201 -2.66 8.89 22.21
C LEU A 201 -2.98 10.39 22.27
N VAL A 202 -3.44 10.86 23.43
CA VAL A 202 -3.76 12.28 23.65
C VAL A 202 -2.51 13.16 23.42
N GLU A 203 -1.38 12.77 23.99
CA GLU A 203 -0.11 13.49 23.82
C GLU A 203 0.31 13.51 22.35
N PHE A 204 0.21 12.38 21.64
CA PHE A 204 0.57 12.28 20.24
C PHE A 204 -0.29 13.19 19.37
N TYR A 205 -1.62 13.09 19.47
CA TYR A 205 -2.55 13.89 18.65
C TYR A 205 -2.57 15.38 18.97
N ASN A 206 -2.11 15.79 20.17
CA ASN A 206 -1.96 17.21 20.54
C ASN A 206 -0.53 17.73 20.36
N SER A 207 0.38 16.95 19.83
CA SER A 207 1.74 17.40 19.54
C SER A 207 1.73 18.42 18.39
N GLU A 208 2.55 19.48 18.50
CA GLU A 208 2.75 20.46 17.41
C GLU A 208 3.28 19.84 16.09
N ALA A 209 3.83 18.64 16.17
CA ALA A 209 4.36 17.91 15.00
C ALA A 209 3.34 16.98 14.36
N ALA A 210 2.20 16.71 14.99
CA ALA A 210 1.12 15.91 14.43
C ALA A 210 0.19 16.78 13.61
N LEU A 211 -0.02 16.43 12.36
CA LEU A 211 -1.07 17.04 11.54
C LEU A 211 -2.34 16.19 11.65
N THR A 212 -3.41 16.80 12.09
CA THR A 212 -4.72 16.21 12.24
C THR A 212 -5.70 16.82 11.23
N ARG A 213 -6.90 16.26 11.15
CA ARG A 213 -7.96 16.79 10.29
C ARG A 213 -8.30 18.27 10.61
N GLU A 214 -8.15 18.68 11.87
CA GLU A 214 -8.46 20.05 12.31
C GLU A 214 -7.42 21.07 11.83
N ASP A 215 -6.19 20.60 11.56
CA ASP A 215 -5.09 21.43 11.06
C ASP A 215 -5.17 21.64 9.54
N TYR A 216 -5.99 20.84 8.86
CA TYR A 216 -6.13 20.89 7.40
C TYR A 216 -7.17 21.96 7.02
N THR A 217 -6.70 23.04 6.43
CA THR A 217 -7.56 24.00 5.73
C THR A 217 -7.44 23.77 4.23
N PRO A 218 -8.51 23.33 3.54
CA PRO A 218 -8.46 23.17 2.09
C PRO A 218 -8.04 24.49 1.43
N ALA A 219 -7.10 24.43 0.49
CA ALA A 219 -6.82 25.56 -0.37
C ALA A 219 -8.10 25.90 -1.15
N GLY A 220 -8.66 27.11 -0.95
CA GLY A 220 -9.87 27.57 -1.61
C GLY A 220 -9.68 27.80 -3.11
#